data_c161d728f16d7daece73b31e03882184
#
_entry.id   c161d728f16d7daece73b31e03882184
#
_cell.length_a   1.000
_cell.length_b   1.000
_cell.length_c   1.000
_cell.angle_alpha   90.00
_cell.angle_beta   90.00
_cell.angle_gamma   90.00
#
_symmetry.space_group_name_H-M   'P 1'
#
loop_
_entity.id
_entity.type
_entity.pdbx_description
1 polymer ?
#
loop_
_entity_poly.entity_id
_entity_poly.type
_entity_poly.pdbx_seq_one_letter_code
_entity_poly.pdbx_strand_id
1 'polypeptide(L)'
;LQDLNKFIVRLVFCFYAEDAGVFGRRNQFHDYLDSFRPQHFRTALVELFRVLDQKIEDRDKFMEPELAAFPYVNGSLFTEAVPIPPIDAPTRALILEEGCGFDWSGISPTIFGAIFEGTLNPETRRHGGMHYTSLKNIHNVIDPLFLDDYRDQFRVAMDEKNLKTRSQKLRALQKALGQGKYFDPACGSGNFLTESYLSLRRLENDILRETVMKKSGTGVLGLDFDDADDGGFIQVTIDQFDGI
;
A
#
# COMPACT_ATOMS: atom_id res chain seq x y z
N LEU A 1 27.01 -0.83 9.56
CA LEU A 1 25.88 0.07 9.82
C LEU A 1 24.81 -0.01 8.71
N GLN A 2 25.21 -0.09 7.43
CA GLN A 2 24.27 -0.22 6.29
C GLN A 2 23.41 -1.48 6.39
N ASP A 3 23.99 -2.63 6.70
CA ASP A 3 23.25 -3.89 6.83
C ASP A 3 22.23 -3.85 7.98
N LEU A 4 22.59 -3.22 9.10
CA LEU A 4 21.68 -3.03 10.22
C LEU A 4 20.50 -2.14 9.81
N ASN A 5 20.75 -1.06 9.08
CA ASN A 5 19.68 -0.20 8.56
C ASN A 5 18.75 -0.96 7.63
N LYS A 6 19.29 -1.74 6.68
CA LYS A 6 18.49 -2.59 5.79
C LYS A 6 17.65 -3.60 6.57
N PHE A 7 18.22 -4.22 7.59
CA PHE A 7 17.51 -5.14 8.46
C PHE A 7 16.33 -4.45 9.18
N ILE A 8 16.57 -3.29 9.80
CA ILE A 8 15.53 -2.52 10.48
C ILE A 8 14.41 -2.14 9.51
N VAL A 9 14.75 -1.67 8.30
CA VAL A 9 13.75 -1.32 7.27
C VAL A 9 12.89 -2.52 6.89
N ARG A 10 13.48 -3.71 6.75
CA ARG A 10 12.72 -4.94 6.48
C ARG A 10 11.75 -5.30 7.61
N LEU A 11 12.17 -5.14 8.86
CA LEU A 11 11.29 -5.34 10.01
C LEU A 11 10.12 -4.34 10.00
N VAL A 12 10.44 -3.06 9.83
CA VAL A 12 9.43 -1.99 9.78
C VAL A 12 8.44 -2.23 8.64
N PHE A 13 8.93 -2.69 7.47
CA PHE A 13 8.05 -3.12 6.37
C PHE A 13 7.13 -4.26 6.80
N CYS A 14 7.66 -5.28 7.47
CA CYS A 14 6.86 -6.43 7.90
C CYS A 14 5.78 -6.03 8.91
N PHE A 15 6.09 -5.17 9.87
CA PHE A 15 5.10 -4.64 10.81
C PHE A 15 3.97 -3.90 10.09
N TYR A 16 4.33 -3.00 9.19
CA TYR A 16 3.34 -2.26 8.39
C TYR A 16 2.52 -3.18 7.49
N ALA A 17 3.16 -4.11 6.79
CA ALA A 17 2.50 -5.04 5.87
C ALA A 17 1.48 -5.93 6.59
N GLU A 18 1.75 -6.30 7.85
CA GLU A 18 0.82 -7.03 8.69
C GLU A 18 -0.43 -6.22 8.99
N ASP A 19 -0.28 -5.02 9.51
CA ASP A 19 -1.41 -4.15 9.87
C ASP A 19 -2.17 -3.61 8.66
N ALA A 20 -1.47 -3.43 7.53
CA ALA A 20 -2.09 -3.08 6.25
C ALA A 20 -2.83 -4.27 5.58
N GLY A 21 -2.78 -5.47 6.17
CA GLY A 21 -3.43 -6.67 5.63
C GLY A 21 -2.74 -7.27 4.40
N VAL A 22 -1.49 -6.89 4.11
CA VAL A 22 -0.72 -7.41 2.96
C VAL A 22 -0.41 -8.89 3.13
N PHE A 23 -0.20 -9.36 4.37
CA PHE A 23 0.11 -10.76 4.66
C PHE A 23 -1.13 -11.68 4.69
N GLY A 24 -2.32 -11.14 4.46
CA GLY A 24 -3.56 -11.91 4.31
C GLY A 24 -4.26 -12.25 5.61
N ARG A 25 -3.56 -12.68 6.66
CA ARG A 25 -4.10 -13.00 7.99
C ARG A 25 -3.60 -12.01 9.03
N ARG A 26 -4.48 -11.59 9.93
CA ARG A 26 -4.08 -10.75 11.07
C ARG A 26 -3.06 -11.49 11.94
N ASN A 27 -2.05 -10.79 12.43
CA ASN A 27 -0.95 -11.30 13.27
C ASN A 27 -0.16 -12.45 12.62
N GLN A 28 -0.09 -12.52 11.29
CA GLN A 28 0.60 -13.61 10.59
C GLN A 28 2.11 -13.56 10.81
N PHE A 29 2.69 -12.37 10.78
CA PHE A 29 4.13 -12.16 11.01
C PHE A 29 4.48 -12.40 12.49
N HIS A 30 3.70 -11.82 13.40
CA HIS A 30 3.84 -12.04 14.84
C HIS A 30 3.80 -13.53 15.18
N ASP A 31 2.71 -14.23 14.83
CA ASP A 31 2.48 -15.63 15.19
C ASP A 31 3.56 -16.55 14.60
N TYR A 32 3.97 -16.29 13.35
CA TYR A 32 5.06 -17.01 12.71
C TYR A 32 6.34 -16.89 13.54
N LEU A 33 6.77 -15.68 13.89
CA LEU A 33 7.99 -15.46 14.65
C LEU A 33 7.89 -15.97 16.10
N ASP A 34 6.73 -15.82 16.74
CA ASP A 34 6.53 -16.26 18.13
C ASP A 34 6.57 -17.78 18.27
N SER A 35 6.23 -18.52 17.20
CA SER A 35 6.33 -20.00 17.18
C SER A 35 7.76 -20.52 17.35
N PHE A 36 8.79 -19.68 17.12
CA PHE A 36 10.19 -20.09 17.21
C PHE A 36 10.82 -19.79 18.57
N ARG A 37 11.61 -20.74 19.04
CA ARG A 37 12.46 -20.53 20.23
C ARG A 37 13.52 -19.45 19.95
N PRO A 38 14.02 -18.73 20.97
CA PRO A 38 14.99 -17.65 20.79
C PRO A 38 16.20 -18.00 19.92
N GLN A 39 16.73 -19.21 20.08
CA GLN A 39 17.90 -19.66 19.28
C GLN A 39 17.60 -19.83 17.78
N HIS A 40 16.34 -19.99 17.38
CA HIS A 40 15.91 -20.18 15.99
C HIS A 40 15.28 -18.91 15.38
N PHE A 41 15.05 -17.87 16.18
CA PHE A 41 14.37 -16.65 15.77
C PHE A 41 15.08 -15.95 14.59
N ARG A 42 16.41 -15.86 14.65
CA ARG A 42 17.21 -15.32 13.55
C ARG A 42 17.04 -16.11 12.26
N THR A 43 17.04 -17.44 12.36
CA THR A 43 16.85 -18.33 11.19
C THR A 43 15.48 -18.15 10.59
N ALA A 44 14.45 -18.02 11.42
CA ALA A 44 13.08 -17.76 10.98
C ALA A 44 12.98 -16.44 10.18
N LEU A 45 13.62 -15.37 10.62
CA LEU A 45 13.69 -14.11 9.89
C LEU A 45 14.41 -14.24 8.54
N VAL A 46 15.51 -14.99 8.48
CA VAL A 46 16.26 -15.24 7.23
C VAL A 46 15.38 -15.97 6.23
N GLU A 47 14.71 -17.04 6.66
CA GLU A 47 13.81 -17.82 5.81
C GLU A 47 12.59 -16.99 5.35
N LEU A 48 12.01 -16.21 6.24
CA LEU A 48 10.90 -15.33 5.88
C LEU A 48 11.31 -14.32 4.80
N PHE A 49 12.44 -13.62 4.99
CA PHE A 49 12.90 -12.63 4.01
C PHE A 49 13.21 -13.26 2.66
N ARG A 50 13.72 -14.50 2.64
CA ARG A 50 13.91 -15.28 1.41
C ARG A 50 12.59 -15.58 0.71
N VAL A 51 11.54 -15.95 1.47
CA VAL A 51 10.23 -16.28 0.91
C VAL A 51 9.51 -15.03 0.40
N LEU A 52 9.66 -13.89 1.08
CA LEU A 52 9.11 -12.61 0.61
C LEU A 52 9.70 -12.16 -0.74
N ASP A 53 10.94 -12.57 -1.06
CA ASP A 53 11.58 -12.29 -2.35
C ASP A 53 11.29 -13.35 -3.43
N GLN A 54 10.63 -14.45 -3.08
CA GLN A 54 10.43 -15.58 -3.97
C GLN A 54 8.99 -15.62 -4.48
N LYS A 55 8.82 -15.63 -5.82
CA LYS A 55 7.51 -15.80 -6.44
C LYS A 55 6.86 -17.11 -6.01
N ILE A 56 5.55 -17.13 -5.91
CA ILE A 56 4.80 -18.29 -5.41
C ILE A 56 5.06 -19.55 -6.26
N GLU A 57 5.14 -19.38 -7.58
CA GLU A 57 5.41 -20.46 -8.54
C GLU A 57 6.82 -21.08 -8.41
N ASP A 58 7.79 -20.33 -7.85
CA ASP A 58 9.18 -20.76 -7.70
C ASP A 58 9.47 -21.37 -6.31
N ARG A 59 8.47 -21.44 -5.44
CA ARG A 59 8.63 -21.96 -4.07
C ARG A 59 8.68 -23.47 -4.04
N ASP A 60 9.42 -24.00 -3.06
CA ASP A 60 9.43 -25.44 -2.78
C ASP A 60 8.01 -25.91 -2.40
N LYS A 61 7.53 -26.97 -3.05
CA LYS A 61 6.21 -27.57 -2.79
C LYS A 61 6.09 -28.20 -1.41
N PHE A 62 7.22 -28.45 -0.75
CA PHE A 62 7.29 -29.02 0.59
C PHE A 62 7.60 -27.97 1.66
N MET A 63 7.55 -26.67 1.30
CA MET A 63 7.70 -25.58 2.25
C MET A 63 6.63 -25.67 3.33
N GLU A 64 7.00 -25.35 4.58
CA GLU A 64 6.04 -25.25 5.69
C GLU A 64 4.86 -24.35 5.33
N PRO A 65 3.62 -24.80 5.55
CA PRO A 65 2.41 -24.08 5.12
C PRO A 65 2.33 -22.65 5.67
N GLU A 66 2.76 -22.44 6.91
CA GLU A 66 2.75 -21.12 7.55
C GLU A 66 3.70 -20.14 6.85
N LEU A 67 4.86 -20.61 6.44
CA LEU A 67 5.84 -19.81 5.69
C LEU A 67 5.39 -19.60 4.23
N ALA A 68 4.82 -20.64 3.62
CA ALA A 68 4.30 -20.59 2.24
C ALA A 68 3.12 -19.59 2.07
N ALA A 69 2.39 -19.33 3.16
CA ALA A 69 1.24 -18.41 3.17
C ALA A 69 1.62 -16.93 3.04
N PHE A 70 2.90 -16.55 3.24
CA PHE A 70 3.33 -15.18 3.01
C PHE A 70 3.31 -14.82 1.53
N PRO A 71 2.92 -13.59 1.14
CA PRO A 71 2.91 -13.18 -0.26
C PRO A 71 4.32 -13.00 -0.82
N TYR A 72 4.44 -12.92 -2.13
CA TYR A 72 5.62 -12.38 -2.79
C TYR A 72 5.58 -10.85 -2.72
N VAL A 73 6.66 -10.24 -2.23
CA VAL A 73 6.84 -8.79 -2.19
C VAL A 73 7.68 -8.37 -3.38
N ASN A 74 7.03 -7.85 -4.41
CA ASN A 74 7.71 -7.36 -5.60
C ASN A 74 8.57 -6.13 -5.27
N GLY A 75 9.81 -6.12 -5.74
CA GLY A 75 10.76 -5.01 -5.54
C GLY A 75 12.10 -5.48 -5.01
N SER A 76 13.02 -4.56 -4.76
CA SER A 76 14.40 -4.85 -4.39
C SER A 76 14.64 -4.98 -2.87
N LEU A 77 13.60 -4.81 -2.04
CA LEU A 77 13.77 -4.74 -0.59
C LEU A 77 14.39 -6.01 0.01
N PHE A 78 13.95 -7.18 -0.48
CA PHE A 78 14.36 -8.48 0.04
C PHE A 78 15.40 -9.20 -0.82
N THR A 79 15.70 -8.72 -2.03
CA THR A 79 16.57 -9.39 -3.02
C THR A 79 17.99 -9.59 -2.53
N GLU A 80 18.58 -8.60 -1.84
CA GLU A 80 19.94 -8.68 -1.37
C GLU A 80 20.04 -9.47 -0.05
N ALA A 81 21.00 -10.38 0.06
CA ALA A 81 21.28 -11.06 1.32
C ALA A 81 21.85 -10.06 2.34
N VAL A 82 21.13 -9.82 3.42
CA VAL A 82 21.54 -8.91 4.50
C VAL A 82 21.88 -9.73 5.75
N PRO A 83 23.07 -9.56 6.33
CA PRO A 83 23.44 -10.20 7.58
C PRO A 83 22.50 -9.72 8.71
N ILE A 84 21.74 -10.64 9.28
CA ILE A 84 20.94 -10.37 10.48
C ILE A 84 21.84 -10.58 11.70
N PRO A 85 21.94 -9.61 12.63
CA PRO A 85 22.72 -9.78 13.83
C PRO A 85 22.17 -10.89 14.73
N PRO A 86 22.91 -11.39 15.70
CA PRO A 86 22.38 -12.25 16.75
C PRO A 86 21.22 -11.55 17.46
N ILE A 87 20.12 -12.25 17.62
CA ILE A 87 18.92 -11.74 18.31
C ILE A 87 18.90 -12.38 19.70
N ASP A 88 19.10 -11.59 20.72
CA ASP A 88 18.97 -12.00 22.11
C ASP A 88 17.51 -11.94 22.61
N ALA A 89 17.27 -12.42 23.80
CA ALA A 89 15.91 -12.44 24.34
C ALA A 89 15.28 -11.04 24.48
N PRO A 90 15.99 -10.00 24.95
CA PRO A 90 15.47 -8.62 24.95
C PRO A 90 15.12 -8.09 23.57
N THR A 91 15.99 -8.32 22.58
CA THR A 91 15.73 -7.88 21.20
C THR A 91 14.53 -8.62 20.58
N ARG A 92 14.38 -9.93 20.87
CA ARG A 92 13.19 -10.69 20.46
C ARG A 92 11.90 -10.09 21.07
N ALA A 93 11.92 -9.82 22.37
CA ALA A 93 10.79 -9.21 23.06
C ALA A 93 10.44 -7.84 22.46
N LEU A 94 11.45 -7.01 22.19
CA LEU A 94 11.24 -5.71 21.53
C LEU A 94 10.55 -5.85 20.15
N ILE A 95 10.97 -6.84 19.35
CA ILE A 95 10.36 -7.08 18.02
C ILE A 95 8.91 -7.54 18.16
N LEU A 96 8.63 -8.48 19.06
CA LEU A 96 7.30 -9.09 19.18
C LEU A 96 6.32 -8.21 19.96
N GLU A 97 6.75 -7.66 21.10
CA GLU A 97 5.86 -6.93 22.01
C GLU A 97 5.67 -5.48 21.58
N GLU A 98 6.77 -4.78 21.28
CA GLU A 98 6.72 -3.38 20.90
C GLU A 98 6.52 -3.20 19.39
N GLY A 99 7.29 -3.93 18.58
CA GLY A 99 7.24 -3.83 17.12
C GLY A 99 5.91 -4.30 16.55
N CYS A 100 5.51 -5.54 16.83
CA CYS A 100 4.23 -6.08 16.37
C CYS A 100 3.02 -5.55 17.19
N GLY A 101 3.24 -5.06 18.41
CA GLY A 101 2.17 -4.52 19.27
C GLY A 101 1.76 -3.08 18.92
N PHE A 102 2.57 -2.35 18.16
CA PHE A 102 2.27 -0.99 17.71
C PHE A 102 1.32 -1.03 16.51
N ASP A 103 0.34 -0.12 16.45
CA ASP A 103 -0.57 0.02 15.30
C ASP A 103 0.08 0.84 14.17
N TRP A 104 0.60 0.13 13.17
CA TRP A 104 1.25 0.73 12.01
C TRP A 104 0.25 1.18 10.93
N SER A 105 -1.01 0.79 11.00
CA SER A 105 -2.03 1.12 9.98
C SER A 105 -2.30 2.62 9.85
N GLY A 106 -2.07 3.38 10.92
CA GLY A 106 -2.19 4.83 10.94
C GLY A 106 -1.04 5.59 10.28
N ILE A 107 0.05 4.90 9.91
CA ILE A 107 1.21 5.55 9.29
C ILE A 107 1.00 5.68 7.79
N SER A 108 1.15 6.89 7.26
CA SER A 108 1.00 7.14 5.82
C SER A 108 2.05 6.36 5.00
N PRO A 109 1.66 5.71 3.89
CA PRO A 109 2.60 5.04 2.98
C PRO A 109 3.74 5.95 2.49
N THR A 110 3.51 7.24 2.37
CA THR A 110 4.54 8.22 1.97
C THR A 110 5.64 8.39 3.01
N ILE A 111 5.34 8.18 4.30
CA ILE A 111 6.34 8.17 5.39
C ILE A 111 7.26 6.95 5.22
N PHE A 112 6.70 5.80 4.83
CA PHE A 112 7.50 4.62 4.50
C PHE A 112 8.48 4.90 3.37
N GLY A 113 8.03 5.49 2.27
CA GLY A 113 8.91 5.91 1.17
C GLY A 113 10.09 6.72 1.68
N ALA A 114 9.86 7.68 2.58
CA ALA A 114 10.92 8.50 3.18
C ALA A 114 11.90 7.68 4.06
N ILE A 115 11.41 6.73 4.83
CA ILE A 115 12.25 5.83 5.65
C ILE A 115 13.13 4.97 4.75
N PHE A 116 12.54 4.37 3.69
CA PHE A 116 13.26 3.56 2.73
C PHE A 116 14.37 4.37 2.05
N GLU A 117 14.02 5.52 1.50
CA GLU A 117 14.95 6.42 0.83
C GLU A 117 16.08 6.88 1.75
N GLY A 118 15.76 7.21 3.02
CA GLY A 118 16.73 7.66 4.02
C GLY A 118 17.71 6.59 4.48
N THR A 119 17.34 5.30 4.39
CA THR A 119 18.14 4.19 4.94
C THR A 119 18.90 3.39 3.90
N LEU A 120 18.37 3.29 2.66
CA LEU A 120 18.96 2.43 1.64
C LEU A 120 20.18 3.04 0.95
N ASN A 121 20.28 4.38 0.85
CA ASN A 121 21.43 4.98 0.17
C ASN A 121 21.81 6.40 0.66
N PRO A 122 22.64 6.52 1.72
CA PRO A 122 23.10 7.82 2.22
C PRO A 122 23.92 8.64 1.21
N GLU A 123 24.60 7.99 0.24
CA GLU A 123 25.43 8.66 -0.76
C GLU A 123 24.59 9.19 -1.92
N THR A 124 23.61 8.44 -2.39
CA THR A 124 22.66 8.87 -3.44
C THR A 124 21.80 10.03 -2.93
N ARG A 125 21.47 10.05 -1.64
CA ARG A 125 20.75 11.15 -1.01
C ARG A 125 21.48 12.49 -1.13
N ARG A 126 22.83 12.50 -1.02
CA ARG A 126 23.65 13.72 -1.16
C ARG A 126 23.79 14.20 -2.61
N HIS A 127 23.77 13.28 -3.57
CA HIS A 127 24.03 13.58 -4.98
C HIS A 127 22.76 13.70 -5.84
N GLY A 128 21.67 13.05 -5.44
CA GLY A 128 20.42 12.98 -6.22
C GLY A 128 19.37 14.02 -5.85
N GLY A 129 19.57 14.86 -4.82
CA GLY A 129 18.55 15.82 -4.37
C GLY A 129 17.26 15.16 -3.90
N MET A 130 17.30 13.87 -3.56
CA MET A 130 16.15 13.12 -3.08
C MET A 130 15.79 13.60 -1.67
N HIS A 131 14.76 14.41 -1.57
CA HIS A 131 14.21 14.91 -0.33
C HIS A 131 12.77 14.43 -0.18
N TYR A 132 12.45 13.93 1.02
CA TYR A 132 11.06 13.64 1.37
C TYR A 132 10.17 14.84 1.07
N THR A 133 9.18 14.62 0.22
CA THR A 133 8.19 15.64 -0.09
C THR A 133 6.99 15.44 0.84
N SER A 134 6.72 16.43 1.70
CA SER A 134 5.59 16.35 2.63
C SER A 134 4.25 16.26 1.89
N LEU A 135 3.25 15.61 2.49
CA LEU A 135 1.89 15.51 1.94
C LEU A 135 1.36 16.88 1.52
N LYS A 136 1.59 17.93 2.33
CA LYS A 136 1.20 19.29 1.99
C LYS A 136 1.82 19.78 0.68
N ASN A 137 3.10 19.51 0.46
CA ASN A 137 3.79 19.92 -0.76
C ASN A 137 3.32 19.10 -1.97
N ILE A 138 3.02 17.81 -1.76
CA ILE A 138 2.42 16.97 -2.81
C ILE A 138 1.07 17.55 -3.24
N HIS A 139 0.19 17.84 -2.28
CA HIS A 139 -1.13 18.41 -2.55
C HIS A 139 -1.06 19.81 -3.18
N ASN A 140 -0.05 20.64 -2.85
CA ASN A 140 0.17 21.91 -3.55
C ASN A 140 0.41 21.74 -5.06
N VAL A 141 0.78 20.55 -5.51
CA VAL A 141 1.01 20.23 -6.92
C VAL A 141 -0.18 19.46 -7.51
N ILE A 142 -0.60 18.35 -6.90
CA ILE A 142 -1.61 17.47 -7.48
C ILE A 142 -3.03 18.07 -7.42
N ASP A 143 -3.32 18.89 -6.39
CA ASP A 143 -4.64 19.50 -6.26
C ASP A 143 -4.92 20.43 -7.44
N PRO A 144 -4.13 21.48 -7.72
CA PRO A 144 -4.40 22.36 -8.86
C PRO A 144 -4.13 21.72 -10.23
N LEU A 145 -3.35 20.60 -10.27
CA LEU A 145 -3.01 19.96 -11.54
C LEU A 145 -4.18 19.16 -12.12
N PHE A 146 -4.92 18.42 -11.30
CA PHE A 146 -6.05 17.58 -11.75
C PHE A 146 -7.09 17.30 -10.67
N LEU A 147 -6.73 17.30 -9.39
CA LEU A 147 -7.62 16.77 -8.35
C LEU A 147 -8.76 17.72 -8.02
N ASP A 148 -8.52 19.03 -8.07
CA ASP A 148 -9.56 20.05 -7.83
C ASP A 148 -10.63 20.02 -8.90
N ASP A 149 -10.27 19.80 -10.17
CA ASP A 149 -11.23 19.65 -11.26
C ASP A 149 -12.16 18.45 -11.04
N TYR A 150 -11.62 17.31 -10.59
CA TYR A 150 -12.44 16.14 -10.27
C TYR A 150 -13.32 16.35 -9.04
N ARG A 151 -12.81 17.01 -8.00
CA ARG A 151 -13.60 17.38 -6.80
C ARG A 151 -14.73 18.34 -7.15
N ASP A 152 -14.50 19.29 -8.04
CA ASP A 152 -15.52 20.22 -8.50
C ASP A 152 -16.61 19.52 -9.31
N GLN A 153 -16.23 18.61 -10.21
CA GLN A 153 -17.19 17.79 -10.94
C GLN A 153 -18.03 16.92 -9.99
N PHE A 154 -17.41 16.34 -8.96
CA PHE A 154 -18.14 15.60 -7.93
C PHE A 154 -19.14 16.51 -7.19
N ARG A 155 -18.72 17.70 -6.77
CA ARG A 155 -19.59 18.68 -6.10
C ARG A 155 -20.78 19.06 -6.97
N VAL A 156 -20.54 19.40 -8.24
CA VAL A 156 -21.60 19.71 -9.21
C VAL A 156 -22.55 18.53 -9.42
N ALA A 157 -22.04 17.31 -9.42
CA ALA A 157 -22.88 16.12 -9.49
C ALA A 157 -23.72 15.93 -8.24
N MET A 158 -23.17 16.22 -7.05
CA MET A 158 -23.87 16.11 -5.78
C MET A 158 -24.97 17.16 -5.60
N ASP A 159 -24.83 18.36 -6.16
CA ASP A 159 -25.83 19.43 -6.13
C ASP A 159 -27.02 19.16 -7.07
N GLU A 160 -26.92 18.16 -7.97
CA GLU A 160 -27.99 17.79 -8.89
C GLU A 160 -29.20 17.20 -8.13
N LYS A 161 -30.37 17.82 -8.28
CA LYS A 161 -31.61 17.39 -7.61
C LYS A 161 -32.23 16.15 -8.23
N ASN A 162 -32.09 15.98 -9.55
CA ASN A 162 -32.61 14.83 -10.25
C ASN A 162 -31.71 13.62 -10.03
N LEU A 163 -32.19 12.62 -9.31
CA LEU A 163 -31.39 11.43 -8.92
C LEU A 163 -30.83 10.66 -10.12
N LYS A 164 -31.59 10.59 -11.24
CA LYS A 164 -31.11 9.90 -12.45
C LYS A 164 -29.95 10.65 -13.09
N THR A 165 -30.09 11.97 -13.26
CA THR A 165 -29.05 12.83 -13.82
C THR A 165 -27.79 12.85 -12.90
N ARG A 166 -28.01 12.91 -11.58
CA ARG A 166 -26.94 12.83 -10.59
C ARG A 166 -26.16 11.52 -10.74
N SER A 167 -26.84 10.36 -10.79
CA SER A 167 -26.21 9.06 -10.98
C SER A 167 -25.44 9.00 -12.30
N GLN A 168 -25.96 9.55 -13.38
CA GLN A 168 -25.26 9.61 -14.68
C GLN A 168 -23.99 10.45 -14.61
N LYS A 169 -24.04 11.64 -13.95
CA LYS A 169 -22.86 12.50 -13.77
C LYS A 169 -21.79 11.80 -12.93
N LEU A 170 -22.18 11.12 -11.84
CA LEU A 170 -21.26 10.40 -10.97
C LEU A 170 -20.59 9.21 -11.68
N ARG A 171 -21.35 8.45 -12.48
CA ARG A 171 -20.78 7.36 -13.30
C ARG A 171 -19.84 7.90 -14.39
N ALA A 172 -20.17 9.01 -15.03
CA ALA A 172 -19.30 9.64 -16.02
C ALA A 172 -17.99 10.11 -15.38
N LEU A 173 -18.07 10.69 -14.17
CA LEU A 173 -16.89 11.09 -13.40
C LEU A 173 -16.04 9.87 -13.02
N GLN A 174 -16.64 8.79 -12.50
CA GLN A 174 -15.93 7.56 -12.18
C GLN A 174 -15.18 7.01 -13.40
N LYS A 175 -15.81 6.96 -14.54
CA LYS A 175 -15.17 6.55 -15.81
C LYS A 175 -13.99 7.47 -16.18
N ALA A 176 -14.14 8.77 -16.01
CA ALA A 176 -13.05 9.72 -16.27
C ALA A 176 -11.87 9.51 -15.32
N LEU A 177 -12.12 9.23 -14.03
CA LEU A 177 -11.06 8.85 -13.08
C LEU A 177 -10.26 7.63 -13.56
N GLY A 178 -10.96 6.59 -14.05
CA GLY A 178 -10.34 5.36 -14.56
C GLY A 178 -9.57 5.52 -15.87
N GLN A 179 -9.80 6.59 -16.64
CA GLN A 179 -9.12 6.85 -17.90
C GLN A 179 -7.89 7.73 -17.78
N GLY A 180 -7.70 8.41 -16.64
CA GLY A 180 -6.53 9.25 -16.37
C GLY A 180 -5.24 8.42 -16.42
N LYS A 181 -4.16 9.02 -16.94
CA LYS A 181 -2.81 8.45 -16.88
C LYS A 181 -1.88 9.47 -16.23
N TYR A 182 -1.09 9.01 -15.27
CA TYR A 182 -0.26 9.86 -14.44
C TYR A 182 1.18 9.38 -14.53
N PHE A 183 2.06 10.28 -14.93
CA PHE A 183 3.47 9.97 -15.13
C PHE A 183 4.35 10.94 -14.33
N ASP A 184 5.25 10.39 -13.54
CA ASP A 184 6.26 11.16 -12.80
C ASP A 184 7.66 10.80 -13.32
N PRO A 185 8.31 11.68 -14.07
CA PRO A 185 9.63 11.42 -14.65
C PRO A 185 10.78 11.46 -13.63
N ALA A 186 10.51 11.79 -12.37
CA ALA A 186 11.48 11.87 -11.29
C ALA A 186 10.88 11.36 -9.98
N CYS A 187 10.21 10.20 -10.05
CA CYS A 187 9.31 9.74 -9.00
C CYS A 187 10.00 9.41 -7.66
N GLY A 188 11.30 9.15 -7.65
CA GLY A 188 12.02 8.74 -6.44
C GLY A 188 11.35 7.54 -5.76
N SER A 189 10.88 7.70 -4.53
CA SER A 189 10.10 6.67 -3.81
C SER A 189 8.62 6.58 -4.23
N GLY A 190 8.19 7.32 -5.25
CA GLY A 190 6.83 7.30 -5.77
C GLY A 190 5.80 8.08 -4.94
N ASN A 191 6.22 9.00 -4.09
CA ASN A 191 5.34 9.71 -3.16
C ASN A 191 4.19 10.46 -3.87
N PHE A 192 4.48 11.16 -4.99
CA PHE A 192 3.46 11.85 -5.79
C PHE A 192 2.47 10.87 -6.40
N LEU A 193 2.95 9.77 -6.98
CA LEU A 193 2.10 8.75 -7.59
C LEU A 193 1.23 8.05 -6.55
N THR A 194 1.82 7.70 -5.40
CA THR A 194 1.11 7.06 -4.28
C THR A 194 -0.02 7.94 -3.75
N GLU A 195 0.26 9.23 -3.46
CA GLU A 195 -0.77 10.13 -2.93
C GLU A 195 -1.82 10.49 -3.99
N SER A 196 -1.43 10.60 -5.27
CA SER A 196 -2.35 10.74 -6.38
C SER A 196 -3.32 9.56 -6.46
N TYR A 197 -2.80 8.33 -6.44
CA TYR A 197 -3.60 7.12 -6.40
C TYR A 197 -4.57 7.10 -5.21
N LEU A 198 -4.07 7.35 -4.01
CA LEU A 198 -4.89 7.35 -2.80
C LEU A 198 -6.00 8.41 -2.84
N SER A 199 -5.70 9.61 -3.34
CA SER A 199 -6.66 10.70 -3.46
C SER A 199 -7.76 10.39 -4.48
N LEU A 200 -7.40 9.83 -5.63
CA LEU A 200 -8.36 9.40 -6.64
C LEU A 200 -9.21 8.21 -6.16
N ARG A 201 -8.62 7.27 -5.46
CA ARG A 201 -9.36 6.14 -4.85
C ARG A 201 -10.35 6.60 -3.77
N ARG A 202 -9.97 7.59 -2.94
CA ARG A 202 -10.91 8.18 -1.96
C ARG A 202 -12.10 8.81 -2.67
N LEU A 203 -11.85 9.60 -3.71
CA LEU A 203 -12.91 10.23 -4.50
C LEU A 203 -13.81 9.19 -5.20
N GLU A 204 -13.21 8.14 -5.78
CA GLU A 204 -13.97 7.04 -6.37
C GLU A 204 -14.82 6.30 -5.33
N ASN A 205 -14.29 6.07 -4.13
CA ASN A 205 -15.06 5.46 -3.04
C ASN A 205 -16.27 6.34 -2.64
N ASP A 206 -16.13 7.66 -2.64
CA ASP A 206 -17.23 8.56 -2.35
C ASP A 206 -18.28 8.50 -3.46
N ILE A 207 -17.89 8.41 -4.73
CA ILE A 207 -18.80 8.19 -5.86
C ILE A 207 -19.55 6.86 -5.70
N LEU A 208 -18.84 5.78 -5.38
CA LEU A 208 -19.43 4.45 -5.19
C LEU A 208 -20.44 4.44 -4.04
N ARG A 209 -20.13 5.07 -2.91
CA ARG A 209 -21.08 5.22 -1.79
C ARG A 209 -22.38 5.91 -2.23
N GLU A 210 -22.27 6.97 -3.00
CA GLU A 210 -23.44 7.71 -3.49
C GLU A 210 -24.25 6.96 -4.53
N THR A 211 -23.60 6.16 -5.39
CA THR A 211 -24.28 5.43 -6.48
C THR A 211 -24.84 4.09 -6.03
N VAL A 212 -24.17 3.39 -5.10
CA VAL A 212 -24.57 2.04 -4.63
C VAL A 212 -25.50 2.13 -3.43
N MET A 213 -25.19 2.93 -2.40
CA MET A 213 -25.99 2.97 -1.15
C MET A 213 -27.38 3.57 -1.34
N LYS A 214 -27.59 4.46 -2.32
CA LYS A 214 -28.92 5.06 -2.56
C LYS A 214 -29.85 4.22 -3.43
N LYS A 215 -29.36 3.16 -4.10
CA LYS A 215 -30.24 2.16 -4.74
C LYS A 215 -30.89 1.22 -3.70
N SER A 216 -30.30 1.08 -2.53
CA SER A 216 -30.81 0.20 -1.45
C SER A 216 -31.66 0.99 -0.44
N GLY A 217 -32.80 1.55 -0.86
CA GLY A 217 -33.79 2.11 0.06
C GLY A 217 -34.43 1.06 1.00
N THR A 218 -34.00 -0.16 0.96
CA THR A 218 -34.33 -1.26 1.85
C THR A 218 -33.04 -2.00 2.15
N GLY A 219 -32.56 -2.00 3.37
CA GLY A 219 -31.29 -2.52 3.93
C GLY A 219 -30.81 -3.91 3.54
N VAL A 220 -30.94 -4.27 2.29
CA VAL A 220 -30.37 -5.48 1.69
C VAL A 220 -29.46 -5.01 0.55
N LEU A 221 -28.21 -5.43 0.56
CA LEU A 221 -27.26 -5.31 -0.54
C LEU A 221 -27.81 -6.08 -1.76
N GLY A 222 -28.77 -5.48 -2.45
CA GLY A 222 -29.19 -5.90 -3.78
C GLY A 222 -28.17 -5.37 -4.78
N LEU A 223 -27.12 -6.12 -5.01
CA LEU A 223 -26.29 -5.98 -6.18
C LEU A 223 -27.13 -6.44 -7.37
N ASP A 224 -27.84 -5.52 -8.03
CA ASP A 224 -28.36 -5.78 -9.37
C ASP A 224 -27.17 -5.90 -10.33
N PHE A 225 -26.74 -7.14 -10.56
CA PHE A 225 -25.68 -7.51 -11.49
C PHE A 225 -26.11 -7.40 -12.97
N ASP A 226 -27.33 -6.99 -13.25
CA ASP A 226 -27.86 -6.91 -14.62
C ASP A 226 -27.32 -5.73 -15.46
N ASP A 227 -26.58 -4.79 -14.86
CA ASP A 227 -25.79 -3.76 -15.58
C ASP A 227 -24.29 -4.15 -15.69
N ALA A 228 -23.97 -5.43 -15.78
CA ALA A 228 -22.60 -5.99 -15.78
C ALA A 228 -21.83 -5.79 -17.09
N ASP A 229 -22.18 -4.78 -17.90
CA ASP A 229 -21.52 -4.54 -19.19
C ASP A 229 -20.47 -3.41 -19.18
N ASP A 230 -20.10 -2.87 -18.02
CA ASP A 230 -19.04 -1.87 -17.89
C ASP A 230 -18.05 -2.25 -16.75
N GLY A 231 -17.16 -3.15 -17.06
CA GLY A 231 -15.91 -3.49 -16.39
C GLY A 231 -15.68 -3.03 -14.96
N GLY A 232 -16.16 -3.81 -13.97
CA GLY A 232 -15.71 -3.76 -12.57
C GLY A 232 -16.10 -2.52 -11.76
N PHE A 233 -16.46 -2.72 -10.50
CA PHE A 233 -16.79 -1.63 -9.55
C PHE A 233 -15.70 -0.58 -9.37
N ILE A 234 -14.45 -0.95 -9.60
CA ILE A 234 -13.26 -0.14 -9.38
C ILE A 234 -12.66 0.23 -10.73
N GLN A 235 -12.55 1.53 -11.02
CA GLN A 235 -11.96 2.08 -12.24
C GLN A 235 -10.56 2.63 -12.01
N VAL A 236 -10.26 3.15 -10.81
CA VAL A 236 -8.93 3.66 -10.47
C VAL A 236 -8.04 2.49 -10.07
N THR A 237 -7.06 2.16 -10.91
CA THR A 237 -6.10 1.07 -10.69
C THR A 237 -4.66 1.57 -10.70
N ILE A 238 -3.73 0.77 -10.19
CA ILE A 238 -2.31 1.14 -10.16
C ILE A 238 -1.70 1.26 -11.56
N ASP A 239 -2.29 0.61 -12.58
CA ASP A 239 -1.80 0.63 -13.97
C ASP A 239 -1.93 2.00 -14.66
N GLN A 240 -2.52 2.98 -13.96
CA GLN A 240 -2.64 4.36 -14.42
C GLN A 240 -1.42 5.21 -14.04
N PHE A 241 -0.53 4.68 -13.20
CA PHE A 241 0.54 5.43 -12.56
C PHE A 241 1.90 4.87 -12.94
N ASP A 242 2.67 5.64 -13.69
CA ASP A 242 3.99 5.28 -14.17
C ASP A 242 5.04 6.27 -13.65
N GLY A 243 6.25 5.79 -13.33
CA GLY A 243 7.34 6.63 -12.84
C GLY A 243 8.71 6.12 -13.27
N ILE A 244 9.69 7.03 -13.33
CA ILE A 244 11.11 6.74 -13.62
C ILE A 244 11.96 7.18 -12.44
#